data_8914cd210d029356a78e416e9d430e26
#
_entry.id   8914cd210d029356a78e416e9d430e26
#
_cell.length_a   1.000
_cell.length_b   1.000
_cell.length_c   1.000
_cell.angle_alpha   90.00
_cell.angle_beta   90.00
_cell.angle_gamma   90.00
#
_symmetry.space_group_name_H-M   'P 1'
#
loop_
_entity.id
_entity.type
_entity.pdbx_description
1 polymer ?
#
loop_
_entity_poly.entity_id
_entity_poly.type
_entity_poly.pdbx_seq_one_letter_code
_entity_poly.pdbx_strand_id
1 'polypeptide(L)'
;MKAITYTNARQNLAKTMEKVCQDHSPIIVTRKTTDSVVIMSLEDYEALEETAYLLRCPRNIRRLIESVAQLEEGQGTERELLD
;
A
#
# COMPACT_ATOMS: atom_id res chain seq x y z
N MET A 1 7.21 -0.91 6.96
CA MET A 1 7.84 -1.15 5.64
C MET A 1 9.34 -1.30 5.84
N LYS A 2 9.90 -2.31 5.22
CA LYS A 2 11.32 -2.60 5.36
C LYS A 2 12.15 -1.81 4.35
N ALA A 3 13.35 -1.39 4.74
CA ALA A 3 14.26 -0.68 3.84
C ALA A 3 15.54 -1.50 3.67
N ILE A 4 15.99 -1.62 2.43
CA ILE A 4 17.26 -2.29 2.10
C ILE A 4 18.07 -1.42 1.17
N THR A 5 19.37 -1.68 1.09
CA THR A 5 20.24 -0.92 0.20
C THR A 5 20.12 -1.42 -1.25
N TYR A 6 20.50 -0.57 -2.18
CA TYR A 6 20.51 -0.94 -3.59
C TYR A 6 21.38 -2.18 -3.85
N THR A 7 22.56 -2.23 -3.23
CA THR A 7 23.48 -3.35 -3.40
C THR A 7 22.83 -4.66 -2.93
N ASN A 8 22.18 -4.62 -1.77
CA ASN A 8 21.48 -5.78 -1.23
C ASN A 8 20.34 -6.22 -2.17
N ALA A 9 19.54 -5.25 -2.64
CA ALA A 9 18.44 -5.55 -3.55
C ALA A 9 18.96 -6.19 -4.84
N ARG A 10 20.04 -5.67 -5.38
CA ARG A 10 20.61 -6.18 -6.63
C ARG A 10 21.13 -7.61 -6.47
N GLN A 11 21.80 -7.90 -5.36
CA GLN A 11 22.34 -9.22 -5.11
C GLN A 11 21.29 -10.28 -4.83
N ASN A 12 20.17 -9.87 -4.25
CA ASN A 12 19.10 -10.77 -3.85
C ASN A 12 17.75 -10.42 -4.49
N LEU A 13 17.79 -9.93 -5.73
CA LEU A 13 16.60 -9.40 -6.37
C LEU A 13 15.47 -10.43 -6.45
N ALA A 14 15.78 -11.65 -6.89
CA ALA A 14 14.77 -12.70 -7.01
C ALA A 14 14.09 -12.98 -5.66
N LYS A 15 14.89 -13.12 -4.61
CA LYS A 15 14.36 -13.38 -3.26
C LYS A 15 13.57 -12.19 -2.74
N THR A 16 14.04 -10.98 -3.02
CA THR A 16 13.34 -9.77 -2.63
C THR A 16 11.97 -9.69 -3.27
N MET A 17 11.90 -9.98 -4.55
CA MET A 17 10.64 -9.98 -5.28
C MET A 17 9.67 -11.04 -4.77
N GLU A 18 10.17 -12.24 -4.53
CA GLU A 18 9.35 -13.32 -3.96
C GLU A 18 8.79 -12.94 -2.60
N LYS A 19 9.64 -12.39 -1.75
CA LYS A 19 9.24 -11.99 -0.41
C LYS A 19 8.18 -10.90 -0.42
N VAL A 20 8.36 -9.91 -1.28
CA VAL A 20 7.38 -8.84 -1.44
C VAL A 20 6.03 -9.38 -1.86
N CYS A 21 6.01 -10.35 -2.78
CA CYS A 21 4.77 -10.95 -3.24
C CYS A 21 4.12 -11.84 -2.19
N GLN A 22 4.92 -12.61 -1.45
CA GLN A 22 4.39 -13.50 -0.43
C GLN A 22 3.83 -12.75 0.77
N ASP A 23 4.56 -11.74 1.23
CA ASP A 23 4.20 -11.00 2.43
C ASP A 23 3.24 -9.85 2.16
N HIS A 24 3.03 -9.50 0.90
CA HIS A 24 2.26 -8.32 0.49
C HIS A 24 2.77 -7.07 1.21
N SER A 25 4.09 -7.00 1.35
CA SER A 25 4.74 -5.93 2.10
C SER A 25 5.76 -5.24 1.22
N PRO A 26 5.53 -3.99 0.84
CA PRO A 26 6.50 -3.25 0.02
C PRO A 26 7.83 -3.09 0.73
N ILE A 27 8.89 -2.99 -0.06
CA ILE A 27 10.25 -2.79 0.44
C ILE A 27 10.81 -1.51 -0.19
N ILE A 28 11.41 -0.67 0.63
CA ILE A 28 12.08 0.54 0.15
C ILE A 28 13.52 0.19 -0.19
N VAL A 29 13.95 0.56 -1.39
CA VAL A 29 15.35 0.41 -1.81
C VAL A 29 16.00 1.78 -1.76
N THR A 30 16.99 1.92 -0.90
CA THR A 30 17.68 3.19 -0.72
C THR A 30 18.94 3.24 -1.58
N ARG A 31 19.24 4.42 -2.09
CA ARG A 31 20.44 4.67 -2.89
C ARG A 31 21.17 5.89 -2.30
N LYS A 32 22.50 5.87 -2.37
CA LYS A 32 23.31 6.91 -1.75
C LYS A 32 23.16 8.28 -2.39
N THR A 33 23.07 8.31 -3.71
CA THR A 33 23.14 9.58 -4.46
C THR A 33 21.89 9.88 -5.27
N THR A 34 20.90 9.00 -5.22
CA THR A 34 19.67 9.15 -6.01
C THR A 34 18.47 8.86 -5.14
N ASP A 35 17.30 9.15 -5.69
CA ASP A 35 16.06 8.94 -4.96
C ASP A 35 15.82 7.47 -4.65
N SER A 36 15.22 7.21 -3.52
CA SER A 36 14.83 5.85 -3.14
C SER A 36 13.62 5.41 -3.96
N VAL A 37 13.50 4.09 -4.12
CA VAL A 37 12.37 3.49 -4.85
C VAL A 37 11.68 2.47 -3.96
N VAL A 38 10.50 2.03 -4.39
CA VAL A 38 9.73 1.02 -3.67
C VAL A 38 9.53 -0.18 -4.58
N ILE A 39 9.75 -1.37 -4.03
CA ILE A 39 9.43 -2.63 -4.70
C ILE A 39 8.17 -3.18 -4.03
N MET A 40 7.16 -3.46 -4.83
CA MET A 40 5.91 -4.03 -4.33
C MET A 40 5.32 -4.96 -5.38
N SER A 41 4.43 -5.85 -4.97
CA SER A 41 3.78 -6.74 -5.92
C SER A 41 2.87 -5.94 -6.84
N LEU A 42 2.70 -6.44 -8.07
CA LEU A 42 1.80 -5.79 -9.02
C LEU A 42 0.37 -5.80 -8.49
N GLU A 43 -0.04 -6.87 -7.84
CA GLU A 43 -1.36 -6.97 -7.24
C GLU A 43 -1.59 -5.87 -6.20
N ASP A 44 -0.60 -5.65 -5.34
CA ASP A 44 -0.70 -4.60 -4.32
C ASP A 44 -0.71 -3.20 -4.94
N TYR A 45 0.09 -3.01 -5.98
CA TYR A 45 0.12 -1.74 -6.69
C TYR A 45 -1.23 -1.43 -7.35
N GLU A 46 -1.82 -2.43 -8.01
CA GLU A 46 -3.11 -2.26 -8.65
C GLU A 46 -4.21 -1.94 -7.63
N ALA A 47 -4.18 -2.59 -6.47
CA ALA A 47 -5.12 -2.31 -5.40
C ALA A 47 -4.96 -0.87 -4.88
N LEU A 48 -3.73 -0.42 -4.73
CA LEU A 48 -3.45 0.94 -4.31
C LEU A 48 -3.93 1.96 -5.35
N GLU A 49 -3.68 1.68 -6.62
CA GLU A 49 -4.11 2.54 -7.72
C GLU A 49 -5.63 2.63 -7.79
N GLU A 50 -6.31 1.50 -7.62
CA GLU A 50 -7.77 1.47 -7.59
C GLU A 50 -8.32 2.30 -6.44
N THR A 51 -7.73 2.17 -5.26
CA THR A 51 -8.12 2.96 -4.10
C THR A 51 -7.93 4.45 -4.38
N ALA A 52 -6.81 4.82 -4.97
CA ALA A 52 -6.54 6.20 -5.33
C ALA A 52 -7.56 6.74 -6.34
N TYR A 53 -7.94 5.91 -7.31
CA TYR A 53 -8.95 6.27 -8.29
C TYR A 53 -10.31 6.51 -7.61
N LEU A 54 -10.71 5.62 -6.74
CA LEU A 54 -11.98 5.75 -6.02
C LEU A 54 -12.02 7.02 -5.18
N LEU A 55 -10.91 7.39 -4.58
CA LEU A 55 -10.82 8.60 -3.77
C LEU A 55 -10.87 9.88 -4.61
N ARG A 56 -10.53 9.81 -5.89
CA ARG A 56 -10.61 10.95 -6.79
C ARG A 56 -12.02 11.21 -7.31
N CYS A 57 -12.89 10.22 -7.23
CA CYS A 57 -14.25 10.34 -7.74
C CYS A 57 -15.15 10.91 -6.65
N PRO A 58 -15.76 12.11 -6.86
CA PRO A 58 -16.60 12.73 -5.83
C PRO A 58 -17.73 11.84 -5.33
N ARG A 59 -18.36 11.07 -6.22
CA ARG A 59 -19.40 10.15 -5.84
C ARG A 59 -18.91 9.08 -4.89
N ASN A 60 -17.75 8.53 -5.20
CA ASN A 60 -17.18 7.46 -4.38
C ASN A 60 -16.72 7.99 -3.03
N ILE A 61 -16.19 9.19 -3.00
CA ILE A 61 -15.82 9.85 -1.74
C ILE A 61 -17.05 10.03 -0.87
N ARG A 62 -18.14 10.49 -1.45
CA ARG A 62 -19.39 10.67 -0.71
C ARG A 62 -19.89 9.34 -0.14
N ARG A 63 -19.88 8.29 -0.95
CA ARG A 63 -20.27 6.96 -0.48
C ARG A 63 -19.42 6.46 0.66
N LEU A 64 -18.12 6.66 0.57
CA LEU A 64 -17.21 6.26 1.64
C LEU A 64 -17.51 7.00 2.93
N ILE A 65 -17.75 8.29 2.84
CA ILE A 65 -18.08 9.10 4.02
C ILE A 65 -19.39 8.62 4.64
N GLU A 66 -20.41 8.38 3.83
CA GLU A 66 -21.69 7.89 4.32
C GLU A 66 -21.56 6.51 4.95
N SER A 67 -20.77 5.62 4.34
CA SER A 67 -20.55 4.28 4.89
C SER A 67 -19.85 4.34 6.22
N VAL A 68 -18.83 5.17 6.33
CA VAL A 68 -18.09 5.36 7.59
C VAL A 68 -19.01 5.91 8.67
N ALA A 69 -19.82 6.91 8.33
CA ALA A 69 -20.77 7.49 9.26
C ALA A 69 -21.77 6.47 9.77
N GLN A 70 -22.29 5.62 8.87
CA GLN A 70 -23.22 4.56 9.25
C GLN A 70 -22.57 3.54 10.17
N LEU A 71 -21.33 3.16 9.89
CA LEU A 71 -20.61 2.23 10.73
C LEU A 71 -20.36 2.80 12.12
N GLU A 72 -19.98 4.06 12.20
CA GLU A 72 -19.76 4.71 13.49
C GLU A 72 -21.03 4.82 14.31
N GLU A 73 -22.16 5.11 13.69
CA GLU A 73 -23.43 5.20 14.37
C GLU A 73 -23.95 3.83 14.81
N GLY A 74 -23.77 2.83 13.97
CA GLY A 74 -24.29 1.51 14.24
C GLY A 74 -23.39 0.65 15.10
N GLN A 75 -22.07 0.79 14.94
CA GLN A 75 -21.11 -0.11 15.57
C GLN A 75 -19.79 0.62 15.80
N GLY A 76 -19.58 1.09 16.97
CA GLY A 76 -18.37 1.84 17.28
C GLY A 76 -17.08 1.06 17.17
N THR A 77 -17.13 -0.24 16.97
CA THR A 77 -15.94 -1.09 16.85
C THR A 77 -15.35 -1.11 15.46
N GLU A 78 -16.03 -0.55 14.51
CA GLU A 78 -15.63 -0.66 13.10
C GLU A 78 -14.51 0.29 12.69
N ARG A 79 -13.99 1.04 13.62
CA ARG A 79 -12.90 1.97 13.35
C ARG A 79 -11.64 1.30 12.81
N GLU A 80 -11.47 0.04 13.11
CA GLU A 80 -10.31 -0.71 12.63
C GLU A 80 -10.23 -0.75 11.12
N LEU A 81 -11.36 -0.63 10.46
CA LEU A 81 -11.40 -0.63 9.01
C LEU A 81 -10.79 0.63 8.40
N LEU A 82 -10.60 1.65 9.19
CA LEU A 82 -10.05 2.93 8.73
C LEU A 82 -8.52 2.96 8.76
N ASP A 83 -7.93 2.01 9.41
CA ASP A 83 -6.46 1.90 9.46
C ASP A 83 -5.90 1.20 8.22
#